data_09af763f3bbac81bf591f223a0880bd0
#
_entry.id   09af763f3bbac81bf591f223a0880bd0
#
_cell.length_a   1.000
_cell.length_b   1.000
_cell.length_c   1.000
_cell.angle_alpha   90.00
_cell.angle_beta   90.00
_cell.angle_gamma   90.00
#
_symmetry.space_group_name_H-M   'P 1'
#
loop_
_entity.id
_entity.type
_entity.pdbx_description
1 polymer ?
#
loop_
_entity_poly.entity_id
_entity_poly.type
_entity_poly.pdbx_seq_one_letter_code
_entity_poly.pdbx_strand_id
1 'polypeptide(L)'
;MIFIDFEGFKDKPSSFVGYKFKGDFKQIILDSELREICLDQKMEYLPFENFCQFIVNLSKESECDLVAYGELEKKQIESITKENFGYMDVHKLIKKKVKAEYQKEHANMKEYWDGQKKTKDGKPNPTYKKGGFNKKRWKLSTMLKLFRYPGYNPKTSGEGLTTKRLRSVIQALNTTRGTLTPVQKGKFTKLKKHNKVDVEGLEFLYKQLQHKI
;
A
#
# COMPACT_ATOMS: atom_id res chain seq x y z
N MET A 1 -5.78 12.74 11.66
CA MET A 1 -5.13 11.50 11.17
C MET A 1 -4.40 11.76 9.87
N ILE A 2 -3.24 11.15 9.72
CA ILE A 2 -2.42 11.19 8.51
C ILE A 2 -2.36 9.76 7.97
N PHE A 3 -3.00 9.48 6.84
CA PHE A 3 -2.99 8.15 6.19
C PHE A 3 -1.78 8.04 5.28
N ILE A 4 -1.02 6.94 5.37
CA ILE A 4 0.24 6.77 4.67
C ILE A 4 0.40 5.35 4.12
N ASP A 5 1.00 5.23 2.94
CA ASP A 5 1.36 3.96 2.30
C ASP A 5 2.67 4.10 1.53
N PHE A 6 3.64 3.27 1.88
CA PHE A 6 4.95 3.21 1.25
C PHE A 6 5.02 2.15 0.15
N GLU A 7 5.67 2.49 -0.93
CA GLU A 7 5.94 1.60 -2.04
C GLU A 7 7.44 1.47 -2.30
N GLY A 8 7.93 0.25 -2.43
CA GLY A 8 9.35 0.03 -2.62
C GLY A 8 9.77 -1.43 -2.72
N PHE A 9 11.03 -1.68 -2.46
CA PHE A 9 11.62 -2.99 -2.39
C PHE A 9 11.71 -3.46 -0.95
N LYS A 10 11.64 -4.77 -0.74
CA LYS A 10 11.63 -5.36 0.60
C LYS A 10 12.90 -5.03 1.41
N ASP A 11 14.05 -4.98 0.74
CA ASP A 11 15.36 -4.91 1.36
C ASP A 11 16.04 -3.53 1.18
N LYS A 12 15.28 -2.50 0.80
CA LYS A 12 15.73 -1.11 0.62
C LYS A 12 14.73 -0.14 1.26
N PRO A 13 15.14 1.11 1.55
CA PRO A 13 14.19 2.17 1.85
C PRO A 13 13.10 2.27 0.78
N SER A 14 11.93 2.73 1.16
CA SER A 14 10.81 2.89 0.22
C SER A 14 11.15 3.94 -0.84
N SER A 15 10.79 3.64 -2.08
CA SER A 15 11.13 4.50 -3.23
C SER A 15 10.07 5.55 -3.52
N PHE A 16 8.86 5.36 -2.98
CA PHE A 16 7.70 6.17 -3.29
C PHE A 16 6.71 6.13 -2.13
N VAL A 17 6.01 7.23 -1.88
CA VAL A 17 5.01 7.33 -0.82
C VAL A 17 3.77 8.07 -1.31
N GLY A 18 2.61 7.61 -0.86
CA GLY A 18 1.38 8.39 -0.83
C GLY A 18 0.99 8.70 0.60
N TYR A 19 0.52 9.91 0.84
CA TYR A 19 -0.10 10.25 2.12
C TYR A 19 -1.29 11.18 1.94
N LYS A 20 -2.20 11.16 2.91
CA LYS A 20 -3.39 12.00 2.93
C LYS A 20 -3.54 12.66 4.30
N PHE A 21 -3.66 13.97 4.31
CA PHE A 21 -3.83 14.79 5.51
C PHE A 21 -4.88 15.88 5.27
N LYS A 22 -5.85 16.03 6.16
CA LYS A 22 -6.96 17.01 6.07
C LYS A 22 -7.70 17.00 4.72
N GLY A 23 -7.80 15.84 4.09
CA GLY A 23 -8.44 15.68 2.78
C GLY A 23 -7.49 15.76 1.59
N ASP A 24 -6.34 16.42 1.73
CA ASP A 24 -5.35 16.57 0.66
C ASP A 24 -4.53 15.30 0.50
N PHE A 25 -4.52 14.75 -0.70
CA PHE A 25 -3.70 13.61 -1.08
C PHE A 25 -2.46 14.05 -1.84
N LYS A 26 -1.30 13.60 -1.38
CA LYS A 26 0.00 13.88 -2.01
C LYS A 26 0.77 12.59 -2.27
N GLN A 27 1.62 12.63 -3.29
CA GLN A 27 2.55 11.57 -3.64
C GLN A 27 3.94 12.13 -3.83
N ILE A 28 4.94 11.50 -3.23
CA ILE A 28 6.32 11.99 -3.21
C ILE A 28 7.24 10.84 -3.65
N ILE A 29 8.21 11.15 -4.49
CA ILE A 29 9.30 10.27 -4.85
C ILE A 29 10.38 10.38 -3.77
N LEU A 30 10.83 9.24 -3.24
CA LEU A 30 11.79 9.15 -2.14
C LEU A 30 13.15 8.65 -2.61
N ASP A 31 13.20 7.93 -3.72
CA ASP A 31 14.38 7.29 -4.28
C ASP A 31 15.06 8.21 -5.30
N SER A 32 16.34 8.47 -5.11
CA SER A 32 17.13 9.31 -6.02
C SER A 32 17.20 8.75 -7.44
N GLU A 33 17.13 7.42 -7.61
CA GLU A 33 17.07 6.78 -8.93
C GLU A 33 15.80 7.15 -9.73
N LEU A 34 14.76 7.65 -9.04
CA LEU A 34 13.50 8.10 -9.66
C LEU A 34 13.39 9.63 -9.79
N ARG A 35 14.38 10.38 -9.29
CA ARG A 35 14.32 11.85 -9.23
C ARG A 35 14.07 12.51 -10.60
N GLU A 36 14.64 11.96 -11.65
CA GLU A 36 14.54 12.54 -13.00
C GLU A 36 13.11 12.53 -13.55
N ILE A 37 12.24 11.64 -13.05
CA ILE A 37 10.84 11.61 -13.49
C ILE A 37 9.94 12.63 -12.78
N CYS A 38 10.44 13.34 -11.77
CA CYS A 38 9.66 14.31 -11.01
C CYS A 38 9.11 15.42 -11.90
N LEU A 39 9.94 16.00 -12.77
CA LEU A 39 9.53 17.05 -13.70
C LEU A 39 8.46 16.56 -14.69
N ASP A 40 8.70 15.40 -15.31
CA ASP A 40 7.76 14.81 -16.28
C ASP A 40 6.42 14.43 -15.66
N GLN A 41 6.42 14.03 -14.39
CA GLN A 41 5.22 13.58 -13.66
C GLN A 41 4.59 14.62 -12.76
N LYS A 42 5.12 15.84 -12.71
CA LYS A 42 4.70 16.93 -11.81
C LYS A 42 4.64 16.45 -10.35
N MET A 43 5.70 15.81 -9.91
CA MET A 43 5.83 15.26 -8.56
C MET A 43 6.98 15.92 -7.83
N GLU A 44 6.90 15.89 -6.51
CA GLU A 44 7.96 16.31 -5.61
C GLU A 44 8.94 15.16 -5.38
N TYR A 45 10.22 15.48 -5.24
CA TYR A 45 11.26 14.59 -4.73
C TYR A 45 11.69 15.05 -3.36
N LEU A 46 11.67 14.13 -2.42
CA LEU A 46 12.21 14.35 -1.08
C LEU A 46 12.96 13.08 -0.66
N PRO A 47 14.25 13.16 -0.27
CA PRO A 47 14.98 11.98 0.22
C PRO A 47 14.20 11.25 1.31
N PHE A 48 14.31 9.92 1.35
CA PHE A 48 13.53 9.08 2.27
C PHE A 48 13.68 9.52 3.74
N GLU A 49 14.90 9.83 4.16
CA GLU A 49 15.20 10.30 5.52
C GLU A 49 14.51 11.64 5.83
N ASN A 50 14.56 12.56 4.88
CA ASN A 50 13.93 13.88 5.03
C ASN A 50 12.39 13.74 5.07
N PHE A 51 11.83 12.81 4.29
CA PHE A 51 10.40 12.53 4.35
C PHE A 51 10.01 11.93 5.71
N CYS A 52 10.80 10.99 6.25
CA CYS A 52 10.53 10.43 7.58
C CYS A 52 10.50 11.50 8.66
N GLN A 53 11.44 12.43 8.63
CA GLN A 53 11.46 13.56 9.57
C GLN A 53 10.28 14.50 9.35
N PHE A 54 9.98 14.84 8.10
CA PHE A 54 8.83 15.68 7.73
C PHE A 54 7.52 15.12 8.26
N ILE A 55 7.26 13.82 8.06
CA ILE A 55 5.96 13.23 8.41
C ILE A 55 5.79 13.08 9.93
N VAL A 56 6.89 12.85 10.67
CA VAL A 56 6.87 12.83 12.14
C VAL A 56 6.63 14.23 12.69
N ASN A 57 7.28 15.25 12.15
CA ASN A 57 7.05 16.64 12.54
C ASN A 57 5.60 17.06 12.27
N LEU A 58 5.08 16.74 11.08
CA LEU A 58 3.68 17.00 10.72
C LEU A 58 2.71 16.31 11.70
N SER A 59 3.00 15.06 12.08
CA SER A 59 2.21 14.31 13.08
C SER A 59 2.18 15.02 14.43
N LYS A 60 3.34 15.46 14.92
CA LYS A 60 3.47 16.16 16.22
C LYS A 60 2.81 17.54 16.20
N GLU A 61 3.11 18.36 15.19
CA GLU A 61 2.56 19.72 15.06
C GLU A 61 1.04 19.74 14.89
N SER A 62 0.50 18.72 14.23
CA SER A 62 -0.94 18.61 14.01
C SER A 62 -1.68 17.79 15.07
N GLU A 63 -0.95 17.22 16.04
CA GLU A 63 -1.48 16.28 17.05
C GLU A 63 -2.26 15.11 16.42
N CYS A 64 -1.77 14.61 15.28
CA CYS A 64 -2.41 13.57 14.49
C CYS A 64 -1.57 12.29 14.44
N ASP A 65 -2.19 11.14 14.70
CA ASP A 65 -1.53 9.85 14.49
C ASP A 65 -1.28 9.57 13.01
N LEU A 66 -0.15 8.91 12.72
CA LEU A 66 0.07 8.24 11.44
C LEU A 66 -0.76 6.95 11.39
N VAL A 67 -1.46 6.74 10.30
CA VAL A 67 -2.33 5.59 10.08
C VAL A 67 -1.84 4.82 8.86
N ALA A 68 -1.50 3.53 9.05
CA ALA A 68 -1.06 2.66 7.96
C ALA A 68 -1.65 1.25 8.07
N TYR A 69 -1.42 0.43 7.05
CA TYR A 69 -1.91 -0.94 7.00
C TYR A 69 -0.81 -1.95 7.36
N GLY A 70 -0.47 -2.00 8.64
CA GLY A 70 0.56 -2.87 9.20
C GLY A 70 1.62 -2.08 9.97
N GLU A 71 2.77 -2.67 10.21
CA GLU A 71 3.86 -2.06 11.00
C GLU A 71 5.07 -1.68 10.16
N LEU A 72 5.02 -1.90 8.84
CA LEU A 72 6.18 -1.69 7.98
C LEU A 72 6.57 -0.21 7.95
N GLU A 73 5.60 0.67 7.73
CA GLU A 73 5.76 2.11 7.69
C GLU A 73 6.32 2.63 9.02
N LYS A 74 5.74 2.18 10.13
CA LYS A 74 6.23 2.52 11.48
C LYS A 74 7.71 2.18 11.64
N LYS A 75 8.08 0.93 11.35
CA LYS A 75 9.46 0.45 11.51
C LYS A 75 10.45 1.22 10.65
N GLN A 76 10.07 1.55 9.42
CA GLN A 76 10.91 2.33 8.52
C GLN A 76 11.13 3.75 9.05
N ILE A 77 10.08 4.43 9.49
CA ILE A 77 10.16 5.78 10.06
C ILE A 77 10.98 5.78 11.35
N GLU A 78 10.69 4.88 12.29
CA GLU A 78 11.42 4.75 13.57
C GLU A 78 12.91 4.43 13.37
N SER A 79 13.24 3.65 12.34
CA SER A 79 14.64 3.32 12.05
C SER A 79 15.48 4.54 11.67
N ILE A 80 14.84 5.55 11.08
CA ILE A 80 15.47 6.81 10.64
C ILE A 80 15.43 7.87 11.75
N THR A 81 14.22 8.18 12.23
CA THR A 81 14.02 9.34 13.12
C THR A 81 14.42 9.06 14.56
N LYS A 82 14.38 7.79 14.99
CA LYS A 82 14.56 7.38 16.40
C LYS A 82 13.57 8.08 17.36
N GLU A 83 12.48 8.60 16.84
CA GLU A 83 11.51 9.38 17.58
C GLU A 83 10.23 8.59 17.83
N ASN A 84 9.53 8.90 18.93
CA ASN A 84 8.20 8.41 19.20
C ASN A 84 7.17 9.32 18.52
N PHE A 85 6.16 8.71 17.91
CA PHE A 85 5.03 9.39 17.29
C PHE A 85 3.76 8.54 17.43
N GLY A 86 2.60 9.19 17.35
CA GLY A 86 1.32 8.51 17.35
C GLY A 86 1.18 7.62 16.11
N TYR A 87 0.80 6.36 16.30
CA TYR A 87 0.68 5.40 15.20
C TYR A 87 -0.48 4.44 15.39
N MET A 88 -1.25 4.25 14.32
CA MET A 88 -2.37 3.34 14.29
C MET A 88 -2.24 2.29 13.17
N ASP A 89 -2.20 1.03 13.55
CA ASP A 89 -2.20 -0.12 12.64
C ASP A 89 -3.63 -0.59 12.36
N VAL A 90 -4.16 -0.21 11.19
CA VAL A 90 -5.52 -0.59 10.77
C VAL A 90 -5.64 -2.10 10.56
N HIS A 91 -4.58 -2.79 10.18
CA HIS A 91 -4.59 -4.25 10.07
C HIS A 91 -4.89 -4.95 11.41
N LYS A 92 -4.32 -4.45 12.53
CA LYS A 92 -4.63 -4.98 13.88
C LYS A 92 -6.09 -4.70 14.26
N LEU A 93 -6.60 -3.49 13.98
CA LEU A 93 -7.99 -3.13 14.26
C LEU A 93 -8.96 -4.01 13.47
N ILE A 94 -8.73 -4.18 12.16
CA ILE A 94 -9.57 -5.03 11.31
C ILE A 94 -9.60 -6.47 11.81
N LYS A 95 -8.46 -7.05 12.14
CA LYS A 95 -8.41 -8.44 12.65
C LYS A 95 -9.31 -8.64 13.87
N LYS A 96 -9.37 -7.66 14.74
CA LYS A 96 -10.22 -7.73 15.94
C LYS A 96 -11.70 -7.66 15.56
N LYS A 97 -12.08 -6.70 14.69
CA LYS A 97 -13.50 -6.44 14.35
C LYS A 97 -14.07 -7.44 13.32
N VAL A 98 -13.34 -7.76 12.26
CA VAL A 98 -13.85 -8.66 11.20
C VAL A 98 -14.19 -10.05 11.72
N LYS A 99 -13.45 -10.55 12.70
CA LYS A 99 -13.76 -11.84 13.32
C LYS A 99 -15.14 -11.89 13.97
N ALA A 100 -15.59 -10.77 14.55
CA ALA A 100 -16.88 -10.72 15.24
C ALA A 100 -18.05 -10.40 14.31
N GLU A 101 -17.87 -9.45 13.37
CA GLU A 101 -18.97 -8.87 12.60
C GLU A 101 -19.12 -9.48 11.18
N TYR A 102 -18.05 -10.05 10.62
CA TYR A 102 -18.03 -10.54 9.23
C TYR A 102 -17.68 -12.03 9.14
N GLN A 103 -18.11 -12.83 10.12
CA GLN A 103 -17.80 -14.27 10.14
C GLN A 103 -18.28 -15.00 8.87
N LYS A 104 -19.47 -14.66 8.37
CA LYS A 104 -20.05 -15.30 7.18
C LYS A 104 -19.26 -14.99 5.93
N GLU A 105 -18.96 -13.71 5.67
CA GLU A 105 -18.16 -13.27 4.52
C GLU A 105 -16.75 -13.86 4.57
N HIS A 106 -16.19 -13.95 5.76
CA HIS A 106 -14.91 -14.57 6.00
C HIS A 106 -14.93 -16.08 5.74
N ALA A 107 -16.01 -16.79 6.13
CA ALA A 107 -16.22 -18.19 5.83
C ALA A 107 -16.34 -18.40 4.30
N ASN A 108 -17.14 -17.60 3.60
CA ASN A 108 -17.29 -17.66 2.15
C ASN A 108 -15.97 -17.43 1.41
N MET A 109 -15.14 -16.49 1.88
CA MET A 109 -13.79 -16.29 1.31
C MET A 109 -12.87 -17.48 1.55
N LYS A 110 -12.99 -18.12 2.71
CA LYS A 110 -12.22 -19.33 3.01
C LYS A 110 -12.65 -20.48 2.10
N GLU A 111 -13.94 -20.69 1.93
CA GLU A 111 -14.48 -21.70 1.03
C GLU A 111 -14.04 -21.49 -0.41
N TYR A 112 -14.16 -20.24 -0.92
CA TYR A 112 -13.62 -19.89 -2.23
C TYR A 112 -12.12 -20.21 -2.35
N TRP A 113 -11.32 -19.86 -1.34
CA TRP A 113 -9.89 -20.15 -1.33
C TRP A 113 -9.59 -21.64 -1.30
N ASP A 114 -10.33 -22.40 -0.51
CA ASP A 114 -10.21 -23.84 -0.43
C ASP A 114 -10.61 -24.52 -1.73
N GLY A 115 -11.59 -23.98 -2.46
CA GLY A 115 -11.95 -24.40 -3.81
C GLY A 115 -10.81 -24.24 -4.84
N GLN A 116 -9.82 -23.37 -4.60
CA GLN A 116 -8.65 -23.22 -5.47
C GLN A 116 -7.58 -24.34 -5.34
N LYS A 117 -7.77 -25.31 -4.42
CA LYS A 117 -6.82 -26.44 -4.22
C LYS A 117 -6.64 -27.31 -5.46
N LYS A 118 -7.69 -27.40 -6.28
CA LYS A 118 -7.68 -28.20 -7.50
C LYS A 118 -7.96 -27.32 -8.71
N THR A 119 -7.42 -27.70 -9.86
CA THR A 119 -7.78 -27.15 -11.17
C THR A 119 -9.17 -27.67 -11.59
N LYS A 120 -9.74 -27.11 -12.66
CA LYS A 120 -11.02 -27.61 -13.22
C LYS A 120 -10.98 -29.11 -13.57
N ASP A 121 -9.79 -29.63 -13.91
CA ASP A 121 -9.56 -31.03 -14.26
C ASP A 121 -9.28 -31.91 -13.02
N GLY A 122 -9.53 -31.40 -11.80
CA GLY A 122 -9.34 -32.14 -10.56
C GLY A 122 -7.88 -32.33 -10.11
N LYS A 123 -6.89 -31.84 -10.87
CA LYS A 123 -5.47 -31.92 -10.54
C LYS A 123 -5.08 -30.94 -9.44
N PRO A 124 -4.01 -31.20 -8.65
CA PRO A 124 -3.50 -30.20 -7.69
C PRO A 124 -3.17 -28.88 -8.37
N ASN A 125 -3.67 -27.79 -7.83
CA ASN A 125 -3.36 -26.45 -8.37
C ASN A 125 -1.93 -26.03 -7.94
N PRO A 126 -0.98 -25.88 -8.87
CA PRO A 126 0.41 -25.53 -8.54
C PRO A 126 0.54 -24.12 -7.94
N THR A 127 -0.42 -23.24 -8.15
CA THR A 127 -0.44 -21.89 -7.56
C THR A 127 -1.05 -21.86 -6.16
N TYR A 128 -1.72 -22.93 -5.74
CA TYR A 128 -2.28 -23.04 -4.40
C TYR A 128 -1.19 -23.35 -3.38
N LYS A 129 -1.01 -22.45 -2.42
CA LYS A 129 -0.08 -22.66 -1.29
C LYS A 129 -0.87 -22.95 -0.03
N LYS A 130 -0.61 -24.10 0.63
CA LYS A 130 -1.19 -24.43 1.93
C LYS A 130 -0.97 -23.27 2.92
N GLY A 131 -2.02 -22.84 3.58
CA GLY A 131 -1.97 -21.66 4.48
C GLY A 131 -1.95 -20.31 3.78
N GLY A 132 -1.99 -20.26 2.45
CA GLY A 132 -2.04 -19.02 1.68
C GLY A 132 -3.25 -18.14 1.98
N PHE A 133 -4.40 -18.76 2.32
CA PHE A 133 -5.58 -18.05 2.81
C PHE A 133 -5.27 -17.23 4.07
N ASN A 134 -4.57 -17.81 5.05
CA ASN A 134 -4.24 -17.11 6.29
C ASN A 134 -3.35 -15.88 6.06
N LYS A 135 -2.50 -15.89 5.03
CA LYS A 135 -1.68 -14.75 4.65
C LYS A 135 -2.44 -13.74 3.79
N LYS A 136 -3.29 -14.21 2.85
CA LYS A 136 -3.99 -13.36 1.88
C LYS A 136 -5.25 -12.71 2.45
N ARG A 137 -5.96 -13.37 3.37
CA ARG A 137 -7.25 -12.90 3.90
C ARG A 137 -7.19 -11.53 4.58
N TRP A 138 -6.02 -11.19 5.10
CA TRP A 138 -5.82 -9.93 5.85
C TRP A 138 -5.11 -8.85 5.05
N LYS A 139 -4.88 -9.03 3.76
CA LYS A 139 -4.27 -7.99 2.93
C LYS A 139 -5.22 -6.82 2.73
N LEU A 140 -4.66 -5.62 2.56
CA LEU A 140 -5.44 -4.41 2.32
C LEU A 140 -6.42 -4.60 1.17
N SER A 141 -5.97 -5.10 0.03
CA SER A 141 -6.81 -5.38 -1.14
C SER A 141 -7.98 -6.34 -0.86
N THR A 142 -7.78 -7.34 0.01
CA THR A 142 -8.83 -8.26 0.43
C THR A 142 -9.86 -7.56 1.32
N MET A 143 -9.41 -6.70 2.22
CA MET A 143 -10.29 -5.94 3.09
C MET A 143 -11.08 -4.88 2.33
N LEU A 144 -10.45 -4.17 1.39
CA LEU A 144 -11.15 -3.21 0.53
C LEU A 144 -12.27 -3.88 -0.26
N LYS A 145 -12.05 -5.10 -0.76
CA LYS A 145 -13.08 -5.89 -1.41
C LYS A 145 -14.19 -6.31 -0.44
N LEU A 146 -13.85 -6.80 0.74
CA LEU A 146 -14.80 -7.22 1.77
C LEU A 146 -15.72 -6.08 2.20
N PHE A 147 -15.14 -4.91 2.45
CA PHE A 147 -15.86 -3.71 2.84
C PHE A 147 -16.48 -2.94 1.67
N ARG A 148 -16.37 -3.48 0.44
CA ARG A 148 -16.95 -2.91 -0.78
C ARG A 148 -16.49 -1.47 -1.05
N TYR A 149 -15.19 -1.21 -0.89
CA TYR A 149 -14.64 0.11 -1.19
C TYR A 149 -14.88 0.49 -2.66
N PRO A 150 -15.58 1.60 -2.96
CA PRO A 150 -15.96 1.95 -4.33
C PRO A 150 -14.78 2.19 -5.27
N GLY A 151 -13.66 2.67 -4.74
CA GLY A 151 -12.42 2.92 -5.49
C GLY A 151 -11.61 1.65 -5.81
N TYR A 152 -11.99 0.49 -5.26
CA TYR A 152 -11.24 -0.74 -5.48
C TYR A 152 -11.49 -1.34 -6.85
N ASN A 153 -10.42 -1.50 -7.64
CA ASN A 153 -10.47 -2.20 -8.92
C ASN A 153 -9.41 -3.31 -8.93
N PRO A 154 -9.81 -4.60 -8.99
CA PRO A 154 -8.87 -5.72 -8.95
C PRO A 154 -7.86 -5.74 -10.12
N LYS A 155 -8.18 -5.11 -11.24
CA LYS A 155 -7.27 -5.01 -12.39
C LYS A 155 -6.14 -3.97 -12.19
N THR A 156 -6.36 -2.96 -11.38
CA THR A 156 -5.39 -1.89 -11.10
C THR A 156 -4.72 -2.01 -9.74
N SER A 157 -5.40 -2.64 -8.77
CA SER A 157 -4.95 -2.81 -7.39
C SER A 157 -4.34 -4.20 -7.13
N GLY A 158 -3.82 -4.87 -8.17
CA GLY A 158 -3.27 -6.22 -8.08
C GLY A 158 -1.91 -6.26 -7.40
N GLU A 159 -1.77 -7.16 -6.43
CA GLU A 159 -0.55 -7.38 -5.66
C GLU A 159 0.63 -7.90 -6.50
N GLY A 160 1.83 -7.56 -6.07
CA GLY A 160 3.10 -8.02 -6.67
C GLY A 160 3.46 -7.32 -7.99
N LEU A 161 2.56 -6.49 -8.52
CA LEU A 161 2.85 -5.72 -9.72
C LEU A 161 3.61 -4.43 -9.42
N THR A 162 3.51 -3.89 -8.21
CA THR A 162 4.15 -2.63 -7.80
C THR A 162 5.66 -2.73 -7.86
N THR A 163 6.26 -3.70 -7.18
CA THR A 163 7.71 -3.92 -7.21
C THR A 163 8.24 -4.20 -8.61
N LYS A 164 7.50 -4.99 -9.42
CA LYS A 164 7.89 -5.25 -10.81
C LYS A 164 7.82 -4.00 -11.68
N ARG A 165 6.80 -3.18 -11.49
CA ARG A 165 6.64 -1.90 -12.20
C ARG A 165 7.75 -0.93 -11.82
N LEU A 166 8.01 -0.76 -10.52
CA LEU A 166 9.06 0.10 -10.01
C LEU A 166 10.44 -0.32 -10.53
N ARG A 167 10.79 -1.60 -10.43
CA ARG A 167 12.04 -2.13 -10.99
C ARG A 167 12.19 -1.85 -12.48
N SER A 168 11.12 -2.06 -13.26
CA SER A 168 11.13 -1.79 -14.70
C SER A 168 11.30 -0.30 -15.03
N VAL A 169 10.78 0.60 -14.19
CA VAL A 169 10.95 2.05 -14.35
C VAL A 169 12.39 2.47 -14.03
N ILE A 170 12.92 2.05 -12.88
CA ILE A 170 14.31 2.34 -12.48
C ILE A 170 15.30 1.80 -13.51
N GLN A 171 15.13 0.55 -13.94
CA GLN A 171 15.98 -0.07 -14.92
C GLN A 171 15.98 0.69 -16.27
N ALA A 172 14.82 1.23 -16.64
CA ALA A 172 14.70 2.04 -17.84
C ALA A 172 15.41 3.39 -17.70
N LEU A 173 15.24 4.09 -16.57
CA LEU A 173 15.94 5.35 -16.33
C LEU A 173 17.46 5.18 -16.43
N ASN A 174 18.00 4.12 -15.86
CA ASN A 174 19.44 3.81 -15.90
C ASN A 174 19.95 3.51 -17.32
N THR A 175 19.09 2.96 -18.19
CA THR A 175 19.47 2.63 -19.57
C THR A 175 19.22 3.76 -20.56
N THR A 176 18.27 4.65 -20.32
CA THR A 176 17.83 5.70 -21.26
C THR A 176 18.22 7.11 -20.84
N ARG A 177 19.17 7.26 -19.90
CA ARG A 177 19.62 8.55 -19.36
C ARG A 177 18.46 9.46 -18.91
N GLY A 178 17.55 8.88 -18.13
CA GLY A 178 16.46 9.63 -17.51
C GLY A 178 15.18 9.77 -18.34
N THR A 179 15.15 9.29 -19.58
CA THR A 179 13.95 9.41 -20.43
C THR A 179 13.11 8.13 -20.40
N LEU A 180 11.86 8.24 -19.97
CA LEU A 180 10.91 7.12 -19.98
C LEU A 180 10.15 7.01 -21.31
N THR A 181 10.08 5.80 -21.84
CA THR A 181 9.19 5.49 -22.97
C THR A 181 7.71 5.57 -22.55
N PRO A 182 6.75 5.71 -23.49
CA PRO A 182 5.32 5.71 -23.18
C PRO A 182 4.87 4.48 -22.36
N VAL A 183 5.46 3.31 -22.62
CA VAL A 183 5.16 2.08 -21.87
C VAL A 183 5.59 2.20 -20.40
N GLN A 184 6.76 2.75 -20.13
CA GLN A 184 7.28 2.95 -18.78
C GLN A 184 6.54 4.05 -18.03
N LYS A 185 6.18 5.15 -18.70
CA LYS A 185 5.28 6.17 -18.16
C LYS A 185 3.92 5.55 -17.75
N GLY A 186 3.39 4.66 -18.57
CA GLY A 186 2.17 3.90 -18.27
C GLY A 186 2.33 2.99 -17.04
N LYS A 187 3.50 2.36 -16.83
CA LYS A 187 3.78 1.56 -15.62
C LYS A 187 3.84 2.44 -14.38
N PHE A 188 4.48 3.59 -14.46
CA PHE A 188 4.55 4.54 -13.35
C PHE A 188 3.19 5.14 -13.01
N THR A 189 2.38 5.49 -14.01
CA THR A 189 0.99 5.93 -13.81
C THR A 189 0.15 4.88 -13.08
N LYS A 190 0.33 3.59 -13.41
CA LYS A 190 -0.34 2.49 -12.70
C LYS A 190 0.15 2.35 -11.26
N LEU A 191 1.42 2.59 -10.99
CA LEU A 191 1.97 2.63 -9.63
C LEU A 191 1.33 3.75 -8.81
N LYS A 192 1.28 4.97 -9.35
CA LYS A 192 0.62 6.13 -8.71
C LYS A 192 -0.84 5.85 -8.38
N LYS A 193 -1.59 5.26 -9.32
CA LYS A 193 -3.00 4.91 -9.11
C LYS A 193 -3.16 3.84 -8.03
N HIS A 194 -2.28 2.85 -7.98
CA HIS A 194 -2.30 1.80 -6.95
C HIS A 194 -2.13 2.40 -5.56
N ASN A 195 -1.06 3.12 -5.34
CA ASN A 195 -0.76 3.77 -4.07
C ASN A 195 -1.88 4.75 -3.63
N LYS A 196 -2.48 5.50 -4.58
CA LYS A 196 -3.64 6.35 -4.27
C LYS A 196 -4.81 5.53 -3.75
N VAL A 197 -5.13 4.41 -4.41
CA VAL A 197 -6.21 3.50 -3.98
C VAL A 197 -5.93 2.93 -2.59
N ASP A 198 -4.68 2.61 -2.30
CA ASP A 198 -4.31 2.03 -1.00
C ASP A 198 -4.43 3.07 0.12
N VAL A 199 -3.99 4.32 -0.07
CA VAL A 199 -4.15 5.40 0.91
C VAL A 199 -5.62 5.80 1.12
N GLU A 200 -6.37 5.99 0.04
CA GLU A 200 -7.79 6.35 0.13
C GLU A 200 -8.64 5.19 0.68
N GLY A 201 -8.28 3.96 0.31
CA GLY A 201 -8.90 2.75 0.83
C GLY A 201 -8.60 2.53 2.32
N LEU A 202 -7.40 2.87 2.76
CA LEU A 202 -7.01 2.86 4.17
C LEU A 202 -7.85 3.84 4.99
N GLU A 203 -8.03 5.07 4.49
CA GLU A 203 -8.92 6.07 5.11
C GLU A 203 -10.36 5.57 5.18
N PHE A 204 -10.86 4.99 4.09
CA PHE A 204 -12.21 4.40 4.05
C PHE A 204 -12.38 3.31 5.11
N LEU A 205 -11.44 2.34 5.18
CA LEU A 205 -11.51 1.28 6.18
C LEU A 205 -11.45 1.83 7.61
N TYR A 206 -10.57 2.79 7.85
CA TYR A 206 -10.48 3.44 9.15
C TYR A 206 -11.82 4.07 9.56
N LYS A 207 -12.45 4.84 8.69
CA LYS A 207 -13.77 5.45 8.93
C LYS A 207 -14.85 4.39 9.19
N GLN A 208 -14.90 3.31 8.41
CA GLN A 208 -15.85 2.20 8.63
C GLN A 208 -15.67 1.54 10.00
N LEU A 209 -14.44 1.52 10.51
CA LEU A 209 -14.15 0.97 11.83
C LEU A 209 -14.52 1.91 12.96
N GLN A 210 -14.53 3.22 12.74
CA GLN A 210 -14.92 4.22 13.75
C GLN A 210 -16.45 4.34 13.88
N HIS A 211 -17.19 4.31 12.78
CA HIS A 211 -18.66 4.45 12.79
C HIS A 211 -19.40 3.26 13.41
N LYS A 212 -18.71 2.18 13.77
CA LYS A 212 -19.29 0.97 14.38
C LYS A 212 -18.93 0.80 15.86
N ILE A 213 -18.49 1.87 16.49
CA ILE A 213 -18.36 2.03 17.92
C ILE A 213 -19.52 2.91 18.39
#